data_8a5c61a8829a64922e2f1827a85e7eb4
#
_entry.id   8a5c61a8829a64922e2f1827a85e7eb4
#
_cell.length_a   1.000
_cell.length_b   1.000
_cell.length_c   1.000
_cell.angle_alpha   90.00
_cell.angle_beta   90.00
_cell.angle_gamma   90.00
#
_symmetry.space_group_name_H-M   'P 1'
#
loop_
_entity.id
_entity.type
_entity.pdbx_description
1 polymer ?
#
loop_
_entity_poly.entity_id
_entity_poly.type
_entity_poly.pdbx_seq_one_letter_code
_entity_poly.pdbx_strand_id
1 'polypeptide(L)'
;PIAVLSLIGRLFIVLGGAYLLRAMTDTGTIPPAGGVALGLAYGLVWLALADRAAGRGQAPSAVFHGLGAAMVAFPVVFEATVRFGVFPGVSSAAALAALTAGLLLVAWRRRLQALAWIAVAVAIPASVVILARTGVVVPHAFFLILFGVATLWMGYSLDWLLVRQFRPQAGRLT
;
A
#
# COMPACT_ATOMS: atom_id res chain seq x y z
N PRO A 1 1.26 -3.81 -28.30
CA PRO A 1 2.68 -4.06 -27.91
C PRO A 1 3.27 -2.88 -27.15
N ILE A 2 3.09 -1.61 -27.60
CA ILE A 2 3.71 -0.40 -27.01
C ILE A 2 3.26 -0.17 -25.57
N ALA A 3 1.98 -0.39 -25.24
CA ALA A 3 1.46 -0.20 -23.90
C ALA A 3 2.07 -1.15 -22.87
N VAL A 4 2.31 -2.41 -23.23
CA VAL A 4 2.96 -3.40 -22.37
C VAL A 4 4.42 -3.04 -22.12
N LEU A 5 5.14 -2.61 -23.16
CA LEU A 5 6.54 -2.18 -23.05
C LEU A 5 6.68 -0.95 -22.13
N SER A 6 5.76 0.01 -22.26
CA SER A 6 5.70 1.19 -21.36
C SER A 6 5.43 0.78 -19.91
N LEU A 7 4.55 -0.19 -19.66
CA LEU A 7 4.24 -0.68 -18.32
C LEU A 7 5.47 -1.37 -17.69
N ILE A 8 6.15 -2.22 -18.46
CA ILE A 8 7.39 -2.90 -18.04
C ILE A 8 8.46 -1.85 -17.70
N GLY A 9 8.68 -0.86 -18.55
CA GLY A 9 9.65 0.21 -18.30
C GLY A 9 9.38 0.97 -17.00
N ARG A 10 8.11 1.30 -16.74
CA ARG A 10 7.70 1.94 -15.48
C ARG A 10 7.94 1.04 -14.27
N LEU A 11 7.69 -0.27 -14.39
CA LEU A 11 7.95 -1.23 -13.32
C LEU A 11 9.45 -1.29 -12.99
N PHE A 12 10.32 -1.28 -14.00
CA PHE A 12 11.77 -1.22 -13.79
C PHE A 12 12.21 0.05 -13.07
N ILE A 13 11.60 1.20 -13.36
CA ILE A 13 11.90 2.45 -12.65
C ILE A 13 11.51 2.33 -11.16
N VAL A 14 10.31 1.80 -10.87
CA VAL A 14 9.84 1.61 -9.47
C VAL A 14 10.77 0.68 -8.71
N LEU A 15 11.01 -0.50 -9.25
CA LEU A 15 11.81 -1.54 -8.58
C LEU A 15 13.29 -1.17 -8.58
N GLY A 16 13.81 -0.63 -9.68
CA GLY A 16 15.20 -0.20 -9.80
C GLY A 16 15.58 0.89 -8.80
N GLY A 17 14.71 1.89 -8.63
CA GLY A 17 14.90 2.94 -7.62
C GLY A 17 14.89 2.39 -6.20
N ALA A 18 13.95 1.51 -5.87
CA ALA A 18 13.88 0.85 -4.57
C ALA A 18 15.11 -0.03 -4.30
N TYR A 19 15.54 -0.80 -5.30
CA TYR A 19 16.71 -1.67 -5.20
C TYR A 19 18.01 -0.87 -5.05
N LEU A 20 18.15 0.25 -5.77
CA LEU A 20 19.31 1.14 -5.64
C LEU A 20 19.41 1.70 -4.22
N LEU A 21 18.32 2.22 -3.66
CA LEU A 21 18.30 2.72 -2.29
C LEU A 21 18.67 1.63 -1.28
N ARG A 22 18.16 0.43 -1.48
CA ARG A 22 18.51 -0.72 -0.65
C ARG A 22 20.01 -1.05 -0.76
N ALA A 23 20.56 -1.13 -1.98
CA ALA A 23 21.97 -1.43 -2.20
C ALA A 23 22.89 -0.39 -1.54
N MET A 24 22.56 0.90 -1.63
CA MET A 24 23.30 1.98 -0.97
C MET A 24 23.25 1.89 0.56
N THR A 25 22.14 1.42 1.11
CA THR A 25 22.00 1.17 2.55
C THR A 25 22.79 -0.06 2.99
N ASP A 26 22.74 -1.13 2.19
CA ASP A 26 23.44 -2.40 2.48
C ASP A 26 24.96 -2.25 2.40
N THR A 27 25.47 -1.40 1.50
CA THR A 27 26.91 -1.10 1.37
C THR A 27 27.41 -0.09 2.40
N GLY A 28 26.54 0.44 3.27
CA GLY A 28 26.89 1.45 4.26
C GLY A 28 27.10 2.86 3.69
N THR A 29 26.85 3.08 2.40
CA THR A 29 26.91 4.41 1.76
C THR A 29 25.90 5.37 2.38
N ILE A 30 24.74 4.84 2.77
CA ILE A 30 23.68 5.58 3.48
C ILE A 30 23.42 4.87 4.82
N PRO A 31 23.34 5.60 5.94
CA PRO A 31 22.99 4.98 7.22
C PRO A 31 21.58 4.38 7.17
N PRO A 32 21.31 3.29 7.92
CA PRO A 32 20.03 2.57 7.87
C PRO A 32 18.79 3.47 8.02
N ALA A 33 18.80 4.39 8.97
CA ALA A 33 17.71 5.34 9.17
C ALA A 33 17.50 6.26 7.94
N GLY A 34 18.58 6.68 7.30
CA GLY A 34 18.55 7.48 6.06
C GLY A 34 17.97 6.68 4.90
N GLY A 35 18.39 5.42 4.72
CA GLY A 35 17.87 4.52 3.71
C GLY A 35 16.37 4.26 3.88
N VAL A 36 15.93 4.02 5.11
CA VAL A 36 14.50 3.86 5.46
C VAL A 36 13.71 5.13 5.13
N ALA A 37 14.21 6.31 5.55
CA ALA A 37 13.53 7.58 5.28
C ALA A 37 13.39 7.85 3.77
N LEU A 38 14.46 7.63 3.00
CA LEU A 38 14.44 7.78 1.53
C LEU A 38 13.53 6.77 0.86
N GLY A 39 13.53 5.51 1.30
CA GLY A 39 12.64 4.47 0.79
C GLY A 39 11.17 4.77 1.04
N LEU A 40 10.82 5.25 2.23
CA LEU A 40 9.45 5.69 2.54
C LEU A 40 9.07 6.93 1.75
N ALA A 41 9.96 7.93 1.63
CA ALA A 41 9.72 9.11 0.81
C ALA A 41 9.49 8.72 -0.66
N TYR A 42 10.26 7.78 -1.19
CA TYR A 42 10.07 7.26 -2.54
C TYR A 42 8.70 6.57 -2.71
N GLY A 43 8.29 5.75 -1.75
CA GLY A 43 6.94 5.15 -1.73
C GLY A 43 5.84 6.21 -1.68
N LEU A 44 6.00 7.27 -0.89
CA LEU A 44 5.05 8.38 -0.81
C LEU A 44 4.96 9.18 -2.11
N VAL A 45 6.07 9.36 -2.84
CA VAL A 45 6.05 9.95 -4.19
C VAL A 45 5.16 9.12 -5.12
N TRP A 46 5.29 7.80 -5.13
CA TRP A 46 4.43 6.93 -5.93
C TRP A 46 2.97 7.00 -5.51
N LEU A 47 2.68 7.12 -4.22
CA LEU A 47 1.31 7.32 -3.72
C LEU A 47 0.73 8.66 -4.17
N ALA A 48 1.51 9.73 -4.13
CA ALA A 48 1.10 11.04 -4.63
C ALA A 48 0.83 11.04 -6.15
N LEU A 49 1.65 10.29 -6.91
CA LEU A 49 1.42 10.07 -8.35
C LEU A 49 0.14 9.28 -8.60
N ALA A 50 -0.19 8.30 -7.73
CA ALA A 50 -1.45 7.57 -7.80
C ALA A 50 -2.66 8.50 -7.62
N ASP A 51 -2.64 9.37 -6.60
CA ASP A 51 -3.71 10.35 -6.36
C ASP A 51 -3.85 11.33 -7.54
N ARG A 52 -2.73 11.83 -8.08
CA ARG A 52 -2.73 12.74 -9.24
C ARG A 52 -3.28 12.07 -10.50
N ALA A 53 -2.87 10.84 -10.79
CA ALA A 53 -3.37 10.08 -11.94
C ALA A 53 -4.87 9.81 -11.82
N ALA A 54 -5.33 9.44 -10.63
CA ALA A 54 -6.75 9.27 -10.33
C ALA A 54 -7.55 10.55 -10.50
N GLY A 55 -7.01 11.69 -10.06
CA GLY A 55 -7.63 13.00 -10.23
C GLY A 55 -7.79 13.45 -11.70
N ARG A 56 -6.98 12.85 -12.60
CA ARG A 56 -7.07 13.06 -14.06
C ARG A 56 -7.96 12.03 -14.77
N GLY A 57 -8.66 11.17 -14.02
CA GLY A 57 -9.48 10.08 -14.58
C GLY A 57 -8.69 8.90 -15.14
N GLN A 58 -7.38 8.83 -14.88
CA GLN A 58 -6.50 7.77 -15.39
C GLN A 58 -6.44 6.60 -14.38
N ALA A 59 -7.56 5.90 -14.16
CA ALA A 59 -7.66 4.84 -13.17
C ALA A 59 -6.60 3.72 -13.31
N PRO A 60 -6.28 3.19 -14.50
CA PRO A 60 -5.23 2.15 -14.63
C PRO A 60 -3.85 2.66 -14.20
N SER A 61 -3.51 3.90 -14.54
CA SER A 61 -2.25 4.52 -14.14
C SER A 61 -2.20 4.75 -12.63
N ALA A 62 -3.32 5.17 -12.03
CA ALA A 62 -3.43 5.36 -10.59
C ALA A 62 -3.23 4.06 -9.82
N VAL A 63 -3.86 2.96 -10.28
CA VAL A 63 -3.70 1.63 -9.68
C VAL A 63 -2.25 1.15 -9.80
N PHE A 64 -1.62 1.37 -10.94
CA PHE A 64 -0.20 1.02 -11.14
C PHE A 64 0.72 1.79 -10.18
N HIS A 65 0.54 3.12 -10.05
CA HIS A 65 1.34 3.92 -9.12
C HIS A 65 1.09 3.54 -7.66
N GLY A 66 -0.15 3.22 -7.30
CA GLY A 66 -0.49 2.74 -5.97
C GLY A 66 0.11 1.38 -5.63
N LEU A 67 0.12 0.45 -6.61
CA LEU A 67 0.84 -0.81 -6.49
C LEU A 67 2.35 -0.57 -6.29
N GLY A 68 2.95 0.33 -7.09
CA GLY A 68 4.35 0.72 -6.94
C GLY A 68 4.65 1.27 -5.55
N ALA A 69 3.79 2.17 -5.04
CA ALA A 69 3.91 2.68 -3.67
C ALA A 69 3.91 1.56 -2.63
N ALA A 70 2.97 0.62 -2.75
CA ALA A 70 2.87 -0.52 -1.85
C ALA A 70 4.10 -1.44 -1.93
N MET A 71 4.53 -1.80 -3.14
CA MET A 71 5.69 -2.68 -3.37
C MET A 71 7.01 -2.10 -2.86
N VAL A 72 7.11 -0.78 -2.75
CA VAL A 72 8.29 -0.10 -2.18
C VAL A 72 8.15 0.06 -0.67
N ALA A 73 7.05 0.67 -0.20
CA ALA A 73 6.95 1.13 1.17
C ALA A 73 6.79 -0.02 2.18
N PHE A 74 6.04 -1.07 1.88
CA PHE A 74 5.84 -2.17 2.82
C PHE A 74 7.10 -3.01 3.06
N PRO A 75 7.88 -3.41 2.03
CA PRO A 75 9.19 -4.03 2.26
C PRO A 75 10.15 -3.14 3.04
N VAL A 76 10.15 -1.82 2.80
CA VAL A 76 10.98 -0.88 3.58
C VAL A 76 10.61 -0.90 5.06
N VAL A 77 9.32 -0.89 5.42
CA VAL A 77 8.89 -1.01 6.82
C VAL A 77 9.29 -2.36 7.41
N PHE A 78 9.16 -3.43 6.65
CA PHE A 78 9.60 -4.75 7.09
C PHE A 78 11.10 -4.78 7.38
N GLU A 79 11.95 -4.31 6.47
CA GLU A 79 13.41 -4.27 6.66
C GLU A 79 13.81 -3.32 7.79
N ALA A 80 13.17 -2.16 7.87
CA ALA A 80 13.37 -1.19 8.94
C ALA A 80 13.09 -1.78 10.34
N THR A 81 12.13 -2.70 10.41
CA THR A 81 11.74 -3.37 11.66
C THR A 81 12.62 -4.57 11.97
N VAL A 82 12.73 -5.51 11.01
CA VAL A 82 13.30 -6.83 11.25
C VAL A 82 14.83 -6.83 11.09
N ARG A 83 15.35 -6.05 10.16
CA ARG A 83 16.78 -6.07 9.82
C ARG A 83 17.54 -4.93 10.46
N PHE A 84 17.01 -3.71 10.35
CA PHE A 84 17.74 -2.50 10.78
C PHE A 84 17.38 -2.05 12.20
N GLY A 85 16.28 -2.54 12.80
CA GLY A 85 15.83 -2.13 14.13
C GLY A 85 15.45 -0.64 14.24
N VAL A 86 15.20 0.03 13.09
CA VAL A 86 14.81 1.45 13.04
C VAL A 86 13.39 1.66 13.57
N PHE A 87 12.52 0.68 13.34
CA PHE A 87 11.13 0.70 13.82
C PHE A 87 10.88 -0.43 14.83
N PRO A 88 11.20 -0.26 16.11
CA PRO A 88 10.88 -1.26 17.11
C PRO A 88 9.38 -1.23 17.47
N GLY A 89 8.80 -2.42 17.65
CA GLY A 89 7.50 -2.61 18.30
C GLY A 89 6.35 -1.76 17.76
N VAL A 90 5.92 -0.78 18.54
CA VAL A 90 4.76 0.08 18.23
C VAL A 90 4.98 0.92 16.97
N SER A 91 6.20 1.38 16.71
CA SER A 91 6.49 2.25 15.56
C SER A 91 6.35 1.51 14.22
N SER A 92 6.61 0.21 14.17
CA SER A 92 6.38 -0.59 12.96
C SER A 92 4.89 -0.71 12.62
N ALA A 93 4.04 -0.95 13.61
CA ALA A 93 2.60 -0.98 13.44
C ALA A 93 2.04 0.40 13.05
N ALA A 94 2.57 1.48 13.64
CA ALA A 94 2.20 2.85 13.28
C ALA A 94 2.60 3.20 11.84
N ALA A 95 3.79 2.79 11.39
CA ALA A 95 4.23 2.98 10.01
C ALA A 95 3.34 2.21 9.01
N LEU A 96 3.00 0.95 9.32
CA LEU A 96 2.03 0.17 8.52
C LEU A 96 0.68 0.86 8.47
N ALA A 97 0.18 1.35 9.61
CA ALA A 97 -1.10 2.05 9.69
C ALA A 97 -1.10 3.32 8.84
N ALA A 98 -0.03 4.14 8.91
CA ALA A 98 0.09 5.37 8.13
C ALA A 98 0.12 5.11 6.62
N LEU A 99 0.92 4.13 6.16
CA LEU A 99 0.98 3.75 4.75
C LEU A 99 -0.34 3.21 4.24
N THR A 100 -0.96 2.32 5.02
CA THR A 100 -2.25 1.72 4.68
C THR A 100 -3.36 2.77 4.65
N ALA A 101 -3.39 3.67 5.63
CA ALA A 101 -4.33 4.80 5.66
C ALA A 101 -4.16 5.71 4.44
N GLY A 102 -2.92 5.97 4.01
CA GLY A 102 -2.64 6.73 2.78
C GLY A 102 -3.22 6.07 1.53
N LEU A 103 -3.01 4.76 1.37
CA LEU A 103 -3.57 3.98 0.25
C LEU A 103 -5.11 3.97 0.28
N LEU A 104 -5.70 3.72 1.47
CA LEU A 104 -7.16 3.70 1.64
C LEU A 104 -7.77 5.09 1.43
N LEU A 105 -7.10 6.16 1.86
CA LEU A 105 -7.56 7.53 1.64
C LEU A 105 -7.66 7.86 0.14
N VAL A 106 -6.63 7.51 -0.64
CA VAL A 106 -6.66 7.68 -2.10
C VAL A 106 -7.76 6.79 -2.71
N ALA A 107 -7.86 5.53 -2.30
CA ALA A 107 -8.90 4.60 -2.74
C ALA A 107 -10.31 5.15 -2.48
N TRP A 108 -10.55 5.68 -1.28
CA TRP A 108 -11.83 6.25 -0.86
C TRP A 108 -12.17 7.53 -1.63
N ARG A 109 -11.26 8.52 -1.64
CA ARG A 109 -11.48 9.81 -2.31
C ARG A 109 -11.70 9.67 -3.82
N ARG A 110 -11.01 8.72 -4.44
CA ARG A 110 -11.03 8.50 -5.89
C ARG A 110 -11.94 7.34 -6.32
N ARG A 111 -12.61 6.68 -5.36
CA ARG A 111 -13.48 5.51 -5.59
C ARG A 111 -12.79 4.39 -6.37
N LEU A 112 -11.52 4.13 -6.07
CA LEU A 112 -10.69 3.11 -6.72
C LEU A 112 -10.67 1.82 -5.90
N GLN A 113 -11.63 0.94 -6.13
CA GLN A 113 -11.73 -0.36 -5.43
C GLN A 113 -10.47 -1.21 -5.55
N ALA A 114 -9.84 -1.24 -6.73
CA ALA A 114 -8.61 -2.00 -6.95
C ALA A 114 -7.47 -1.56 -6.00
N LEU A 115 -7.38 -0.26 -5.68
CA LEU A 115 -6.37 0.25 -4.76
C LEU A 115 -6.63 -0.19 -3.30
N ALA A 116 -7.89 -0.29 -2.90
CA ALA A 116 -8.27 -0.87 -1.60
C ALA A 116 -7.88 -2.36 -1.52
N TRP A 117 -8.11 -3.13 -2.57
CA TRP A 117 -7.67 -4.53 -2.63
C TRP A 117 -6.15 -4.67 -2.55
N ILE A 118 -5.38 -3.79 -3.20
CA ILE A 118 -3.91 -3.75 -3.08
C ILE A 118 -3.53 -3.49 -1.62
N ALA A 119 -4.15 -2.53 -0.95
CA ALA A 119 -3.89 -2.25 0.46
C ALA A 119 -4.12 -3.48 1.34
N VAL A 120 -5.25 -4.20 1.14
CA VAL A 120 -5.56 -5.44 1.88
C VAL A 120 -4.52 -6.53 1.60
N ALA A 121 -4.22 -6.76 0.32
CA ALA A 121 -3.31 -7.82 -0.11
C ALA A 121 -1.87 -7.65 0.40
N VAL A 122 -1.45 -6.41 0.70
CA VAL A 122 -0.08 -6.13 1.16
C VAL A 122 -0.02 -5.89 2.67
N ALA A 123 -0.97 -5.17 3.26
CA ALA A 123 -0.94 -4.81 4.67
C ALA A 123 -1.11 -6.02 5.60
N ILE A 124 -2.00 -6.96 5.27
CA ILE A 124 -2.23 -8.15 6.10
C ILE A 124 -0.99 -9.04 6.14
N PRO A 125 -0.43 -9.50 5.01
CA PRO A 125 0.79 -10.32 5.05
C PRO A 125 1.97 -9.59 5.70
N ALA A 126 2.18 -8.30 5.41
CA ALA A 126 3.24 -7.53 6.03
C ALA A 126 3.13 -7.49 7.55
N SER A 127 1.94 -7.22 8.08
CA SER A 127 1.69 -7.21 9.52
C SER A 127 1.91 -8.59 10.16
N VAL A 128 1.40 -9.65 9.53
CA VAL A 128 1.55 -11.03 10.01
C VAL A 128 3.02 -11.46 10.04
N VAL A 129 3.78 -11.14 8.98
CA VAL A 129 5.20 -11.50 8.91
C VAL A 129 6.02 -10.71 9.93
N ILE A 130 5.77 -9.41 10.12
CA ILE A 130 6.44 -8.61 11.14
C ILE A 130 6.10 -9.14 12.53
N LEU A 131 4.83 -9.44 12.80
CA LEU A 131 4.40 -10.07 14.06
C LEU A 131 5.13 -11.37 14.33
N ALA A 132 5.19 -12.26 13.35
CA ALA A 132 5.87 -13.56 13.48
C ALA A 132 7.39 -13.41 13.74
N ARG A 133 8.02 -12.36 13.24
CA ARG A 133 9.46 -12.09 13.42
C ARG A 133 9.79 -11.35 14.71
N THR A 134 8.90 -10.50 15.19
CA THR A 134 9.16 -9.62 16.34
C THR A 134 8.50 -10.09 17.63
N GLY A 135 7.46 -10.91 17.56
CA GLY A 135 6.63 -11.33 18.69
C GLY A 135 5.78 -10.20 19.30
N VAL A 136 5.75 -9.01 18.71
CA VAL A 136 5.03 -7.84 19.24
C VAL A 136 3.56 -7.90 18.80
N VAL A 137 2.75 -8.63 19.58
CA VAL A 137 1.35 -8.95 19.20
C VAL A 137 0.42 -7.75 19.28
N VAL A 138 0.41 -7.05 20.41
CA VAL A 138 -0.64 -6.04 20.71
C VAL A 138 -0.76 -4.93 19.67
N PRO A 139 0.31 -4.21 19.26
CA PRO A 139 0.20 -3.14 18.28
C PRO A 139 -0.26 -3.62 16.89
N HIS A 140 0.21 -4.81 16.48
CA HIS A 140 -0.15 -5.37 15.17
C HIS A 140 -1.58 -5.91 15.15
N ALA A 141 -2.05 -6.52 16.24
CA ALA A 141 -3.45 -6.94 16.38
C ALA A 141 -4.38 -5.72 16.36
N PHE A 142 -4.03 -4.65 17.09
CA PHE A 142 -4.79 -3.41 17.08
C PHE A 142 -4.84 -2.78 15.68
N PHE A 143 -3.68 -2.73 14.98
CA PHE A 143 -3.63 -2.29 13.59
C PHE A 143 -4.56 -3.10 12.69
N LEU A 144 -4.52 -4.44 12.75
CA LEU A 144 -5.35 -5.31 11.92
C LEU A 144 -6.84 -5.16 12.20
N ILE A 145 -7.24 -4.95 13.46
CA ILE A 145 -8.64 -4.67 13.84
C ILE A 145 -9.09 -3.35 13.24
N LEU A 146 -8.34 -2.27 13.45
CA LEU A 146 -8.68 -0.95 12.89
C LEU A 146 -8.73 -0.98 11.36
N PHE A 147 -7.77 -1.66 10.74
CA PHE A 147 -7.72 -1.82 9.31
C PHE A 147 -8.92 -2.61 8.77
N GLY A 148 -9.30 -3.70 9.44
CA GLY A 148 -10.50 -4.48 9.11
C GLY A 148 -11.78 -3.64 9.21
N VAL A 149 -11.94 -2.87 10.29
CA VAL A 149 -13.07 -1.95 10.45
C VAL A 149 -13.09 -0.89 9.35
N ALA A 150 -11.95 -0.29 9.04
CA ALA A 150 -11.85 0.74 8.00
C ALA A 150 -12.21 0.20 6.61
N THR A 151 -11.73 -1.00 6.26
CA THR A 151 -12.04 -1.64 4.96
C THR A 151 -13.49 -2.05 4.84
N LEU A 152 -14.08 -2.59 5.91
CA LEU A 152 -15.52 -2.94 5.96
C LEU A 152 -16.39 -1.69 5.83
N TRP A 153 -16.08 -0.65 6.62
CA TRP A 153 -16.79 0.64 6.53
C TRP A 153 -16.71 1.25 5.14
N MET A 154 -15.52 1.22 4.52
CA MET A 154 -15.32 1.72 3.17
C MET A 154 -16.09 0.90 2.14
N GLY A 155 -16.08 -0.44 2.25
CA GLY A 155 -16.85 -1.34 1.40
C GLY A 155 -18.36 -1.09 1.48
N TYR A 156 -18.85 -0.79 2.69
CA TYR A 156 -20.25 -0.44 2.93
C TYR A 156 -20.59 0.96 2.38
N SER A 157 -19.79 1.97 2.70
CA SER A 157 -20.05 3.37 2.32
C SER A 157 -19.97 3.63 0.82
N LEU A 158 -19.17 2.86 0.09
CA LEU A 158 -18.98 2.98 -1.36
C LEU A 158 -19.79 1.97 -2.18
N ASP A 159 -20.67 1.19 -1.53
CA ASP A 159 -21.47 0.14 -2.17
C ASP A 159 -20.62 -0.91 -2.93
N TRP A 160 -19.40 -1.18 -2.46
CA TRP A 160 -18.49 -2.15 -3.06
C TRP A 160 -18.76 -3.59 -2.61
N LEU A 161 -19.63 -3.79 -1.65
CA LEU A 161 -20.05 -5.12 -1.22
C LEU A 161 -20.96 -5.73 -2.30
N LEU A 162 -20.61 -6.92 -2.77
CA LEU A 162 -21.27 -7.68 -3.83
C LEU A 162 -22.77 -7.96 -3.59
N VAL A 163 -23.27 -7.70 -2.38
CA VAL A 163 -24.66 -7.98 -1.98
C VAL A 163 -25.71 -7.21 -2.82
N ARG A 164 -25.35 -6.09 -3.46
CA ARG A 164 -26.25 -5.31 -4.31
C ARG A 164 -26.35 -5.78 -5.76
N GLN A 165 -25.44 -6.60 -6.25
CA GLN A 165 -25.52 -7.15 -7.61
C GLN A 165 -26.65 -8.19 -7.77
N PHE A 166 -27.20 -8.70 -6.66
CA PHE A 166 -28.34 -9.62 -6.63
C PHE A 166 -29.68 -8.94 -6.39
N ARG A 167 -29.79 -7.62 -6.54
CA ARG A 167 -31.11 -6.99 -6.54
C ARG A 167 -31.80 -7.34 -7.86
N PRO A 168 -32.86 -8.21 -7.86
CA PRO A 168 -33.59 -8.52 -9.08
C PRO A 168 -34.10 -7.20 -9.68
N GLN A 169 -33.96 -7.04 -10.98
CA GLN A 169 -34.59 -5.94 -11.72
C GLN A 169 -36.12 -6.20 -11.79
N ALA A 170 -36.74 -6.28 -10.62
CA ALA A 170 -38.19 -6.36 -10.48
C ALA A 170 -38.78 -4.95 -10.68
N GLY A 171 -38.87 -4.48 -11.91
CA GLY A 171 -39.43 -3.16 -12.17
C GLY A 171 -39.41 -2.69 -13.63
N ARG A 172 -39.13 -3.57 -14.59
CA ARG A 172 -39.24 -3.20 -16.02
C ARG A 172 -40.20 -4.14 -16.78
N LEU A 173 -41.34 -4.43 -16.18
CA LEU A 173 -42.47 -5.04 -16.88
C LEU A 173 -43.76 -4.30 -16.44
N THR A 174 -43.92 -3.07 -16.92
CA THR A 174 -45.20 -2.40 -17.12
C THR A 174 -45.07 -1.45 -18.29
#